data_6b1eaf50eb4a0028e52c1f5d6799a54e
#
_entry.id   6b1eaf50eb4a0028e52c1f5d6799a54e
#
_cell.length_a   1.000
_cell.length_b   1.000
_cell.length_c   1.000
_cell.angle_alpha   90.00
_cell.angle_beta   90.00
_cell.angle_gamma   90.00
#
_symmetry.space_group_name_H-M   'P 1'
#
loop_
_entity.id
_entity.type
_entity.pdbx_description
1 polymer ?
#
loop_
_entity_poly.entity_id
_entity_poly.type
_entity_poly.pdbx_seq_one_letter_code
_entity_poly.pdbx_strand_id
1 'polypeptide(L)'
;KNNNNRTKNNTKTPSVDVNKKYNSNNFLKSLSIDGYELEPLFDKNKLEYNVMLNVDTKLVKINAETEDSQASITGAGEVDVVDGINKIEIIVTAENGNERRYVINATVKELDPINVKVDGKKYTVVRKKGQVGNIPVGFAETTIKIGDQDVCAYQSEIAKILLVALKDNEGNIKLFIYDKNKNSYTSFMEAKGGEVNLLILNNEKIKTPLDFVKTSFKINDLKIEGYKYKYDKNDNYYLVYAKNLETGDEGFYLYDKKNNTFSRY
;
A
#
# COMPACT_ATOMS: atom_id res chain seq x y z
N LYS A 1 88.28 -3.46 9.20
CA LYS A 1 87.69 -4.51 8.37
C LYS A 1 86.18 -4.26 8.36
N ASN A 2 85.67 -3.62 7.29
CA ASN A 2 84.26 -3.35 7.04
C ASN A 2 83.67 -4.51 6.26
N ASN A 3 82.63 -5.11 6.79
CA ASN A 3 81.77 -6.04 6.06
C ASN A 3 80.44 -5.38 5.81
N ASN A 4 80.22 -4.90 4.57
CA ASN A 4 78.92 -4.45 4.05
C ASN A 4 78.18 -5.67 3.55
N ASN A 5 77.13 -6.13 4.29
CA ASN A 5 76.15 -7.08 3.82
C ASN A 5 74.96 -6.31 3.23
N ARG A 6 74.93 -6.20 1.91
CA ARG A 6 73.77 -5.68 1.16
C ARG A 6 72.77 -6.80 0.91
N THR A 7 71.69 -6.83 1.68
CA THR A 7 70.54 -7.69 1.40
C THR A 7 69.79 -7.12 0.16
N LYS A 8 69.80 -7.86 -0.93
CA LYS A 8 68.98 -7.57 -2.11
C LYS A 8 67.55 -7.98 -1.84
N ASN A 9 66.66 -7.04 -1.60
CA ASN A 9 65.21 -7.26 -1.64
C ASN A 9 64.80 -7.48 -3.11
N ASN A 10 64.51 -8.72 -3.45
CA ASN A 10 63.88 -9.13 -4.71
C ASN A 10 62.39 -8.93 -4.58
N THR A 11 61.89 -7.74 -4.83
CA THR A 11 60.50 -7.49 -5.11
C THR A 11 60.16 -8.03 -6.50
N LYS A 12 59.62 -9.26 -6.57
CA LYS A 12 59.01 -9.77 -7.78
C LYS A 12 57.75 -8.97 -8.04
N THR A 13 57.81 -8.03 -8.98
CA THR A 13 56.64 -7.46 -9.63
C THR A 13 55.88 -8.61 -10.29
N PRO A 14 54.54 -8.76 -10.10
CA PRO A 14 53.80 -9.79 -10.82
C PRO A 14 53.96 -9.52 -12.32
N SER A 15 54.55 -10.46 -13.05
CA SER A 15 54.60 -10.39 -14.51
C SER A 15 53.17 -10.58 -15.01
N VAL A 16 52.57 -9.51 -15.59
CA VAL A 16 51.33 -9.61 -16.35
C VAL A 16 51.66 -10.45 -17.58
N ASP A 17 51.05 -11.61 -17.70
CA ASP A 17 51.19 -12.46 -18.87
C ASP A 17 50.41 -11.82 -20.02
N VAL A 18 51.13 -11.04 -20.85
CA VAL A 18 50.58 -10.30 -21.99
C VAL A 18 50.02 -11.21 -23.10
N ASN A 19 50.20 -12.53 -22.98
CA ASN A 19 49.70 -13.53 -23.96
C ASN A 19 48.45 -14.27 -23.45
N LYS A 20 47.94 -14.00 -22.26
CA LYS A 20 46.73 -14.65 -21.78
C LYS A 20 45.52 -14.20 -22.59
N LYS A 21 44.96 -15.10 -23.41
CA LYS A 21 43.75 -14.86 -24.17
C LYS A 21 42.56 -15.15 -23.26
N TYR A 22 41.89 -14.08 -22.79
CA TYR A 22 40.69 -14.18 -21.98
C TYR A 22 39.49 -14.64 -22.84
N ASN A 23 38.63 -15.47 -22.28
CA ASN A 23 37.41 -15.94 -22.94
C ASN A 23 36.42 -14.80 -23.13
N SER A 24 35.79 -14.75 -24.33
CA SER A 24 34.78 -13.74 -24.67
C SER A 24 33.34 -14.23 -24.56
N ASN A 25 33.13 -15.47 -24.10
CA ASN A 25 31.79 -16.06 -24.01
C ASN A 25 31.00 -15.38 -22.85
N ASN A 26 29.97 -14.61 -23.22
CA ASN A 26 29.05 -13.93 -22.34
C ASN A 26 27.62 -14.43 -22.50
N PHE A 27 27.41 -15.66 -22.93
CA PHE A 27 26.09 -16.24 -23.07
C PHE A 27 25.61 -16.89 -21.77
N LEU A 28 24.29 -16.78 -21.52
CA LEU A 28 23.62 -17.64 -20.54
C LEU A 28 23.43 -19.04 -21.09
N LYS A 29 23.62 -20.04 -20.25
CA LYS A 29 23.22 -21.43 -20.44
C LYS A 29 21.74 -21.64 -20.13
N SER A 30 21.24 -20.95 -19.08
CA SER A 30 19.86 -21.00 -18.65
C SER A 30 19.40 -19.67 -18.06
N LEU A 31 18.11 -19.37 -18.21
CA LEU A 31 17.40 -18.26 -17.57
C LEU A 31 15.98 -18.72 -17.28
N SER A 32 15.54 -18.53 -16.03
CA SER A 32 14.16 -18.86 -15.60
C SER A 32 13.74 -18.00 -14.42
N ILE A 33 12.44 -17.96 -14.16
CA ILE A 33 11.84 -17.35 -12.97
C ILE A 33 11.07 -18.43 -12.23
N ASP A 34 11.27 -18.56 -10.93
CA ASP A 34 10.59 -19.56 -10.11
C ASP A 34 9.06 -19.36 -10.19
N GLY A 35 8.36 -20.43 -10.62
CA GLY A 35 6.90 -20.47 -10.71
C GLY A 35 6.28 -19.75 -11.90
N TYR A 36 7.08 -19.24 -12.84
CA TYR A 36 6.61 -18.53 -14.03
C TYR A 36 7.34 -18.95 -15.29
N GLU A 37 6.69 -18.87 -16.44
CA GLU A 37 7.29 -19.13 -17.75
C GLU A 37 7.67 -17.84 -18.45
N LEU A 38 8.86 -17.82 -19.06
CA LEU A 38 9.32 -16.72 -19.91
C LEU A 38 8.69 -16.81 -21.29
N GLU A 39 8.28 -15.69 -21.86
CA GLU A 39 7.80 -15.58 -23.23
C GLU A 39 8.69 -14.61 -24.03
N PRO A 40 9.37 -15.10 -25.08
CA PRO A 40 9.44 -16.52 -25.52
C PRO A 40 10.22 -17.37 -24.50
N LEU A 41 10.14 -18.69 -24.66
CA LEU A 41 10.99 -19.62 -23.90
C LEU A 41 12.47 -19.27 -24.10
N PHE A 42 13.29 -19.57 -23.09
CA PHE A 42 14.70 -19.17 -23.09
C PHE A 42 15.44 -19.69 -24.32
N ASP A 43 16.10 -18.77 -25.00
CA ASP A 43 17.09 -18.99 -26.06
C ASP A 43 18.24 -18.02 -25.82
N LYS A 44 19.48 -18.50 -25.72
CA LYS A 44 20.66 -17.67 -25.40
C LYS A 44 20.92 -16.52 -26.38
N ASN A 45 20.38 -16.58 -27.59
CA ASN A 45 20.50 -15.54 -28.61
C ASN A 45 19.39 -14.48 -28.52
N LYS A 46 18.33 -14.74 -27.77
CA LYS A 46 17.27 -13.75 -27.47
C LYS A 46 17.64 -12.93 -26.26
N LEU A 47 17.44 -11.64 -26.34
CA LEU A 47 17.85 -10.69 -25.31
C LEU A 47 16.68 -10.10 -24.54
N GLU A 48 15.45 -10.32 -24.99
CA GLU A 48 14.25 -9.79 -24.38
C GLU A 48 13.21 -10.90 -24.14
N TYR A 49 12.63 -10.85 -22.94
CA TYR A 49 11.62 -11.80 -22.47
C TYR A 49 10.50 -11.02 -21.76
N ASN A 50 9.31 -11.59 -21.82
CA ASN A 50 8.16 -11.12 -21.04
C ASN A 50 7.73 -12.21 -20.06
N VAL A 51 7.17 -11.78 -18.94
CA VAL A 51 6.53 -12.68 -17.98
C VAL A 51 5.34 -11.97 -17.35
N MET A 52 4.22 -12.70 -17.22
CA MET A 52 3.05 -12.21 -16.50
C MET A 52 3.07 -12.79 -15.08
N LEU A 53 3.20 -11.93 -14.10
CA LEU A 53 3.21 -12.28 -12.69
C LEU A 53 1.80 -12.18 -12.09
N ASN A 54 1.55 -12.98 -11.05
CA ASN A 54 0.28 -12.96 -10.34
C ASN A 54 0.06 -11.59 -9.66
N VAL A 55 -1.21 -11.29 -9.38
CA VAL A 55 -1.61 -10.14 -8.58
C VAL A 55 -0.91 -10.19 -7.21
N ASP A 56 -0.49 -9.03 -6.71
CA ASP A 56 0.18 -8.87 -5.41
C ASP A 56 1.57 -9.53 -5.28
N THR A 57 2.15 -10.02 -6.37
CA THR A 57 3.56 -10.45 -6.37
C THR A 57 4.46 -9.27 -5.98
N LYS A 58 5.32 -9.45 -4.98
CA LYS A 58 6.25 -8.42 -4.48
C LYS A 58 7.71 -8.79 -4.69
N LEU A 59 7.98 -10.08 -4.86
CA LEU A 59 9.31 -10.63 -5.00
C LEU A 59 9.28 -11.75 -6.03
N VAL A 60 10.28 -11.80 -6.89
CA VAL A 60 10.53 -12.94 -7.82
C VAL A 60 11.96 -13.43 -7.65
N LYS A 61 12.16 -14.71 -7.86
CA LYS A 61 13.50 -15.30 -7.89
C LYS A 61 13.89 -15.66 -9.30
N ILE A 62 14.96 -15.06 -9.80
CA ILE A 62 15.52 -15.27 -11.12
C ILE A 62 16.70 -16.21 -11.02
N ASN A 63 16.66 -17.32 -11.74
CA ASN A 63 17.75 -18.27 -11.84
C ASN A 63 18.42 -18.09 -13.20
N ALA A 64 19.74 -17.93 -13.21
CA ALA A 64 20.55 -17.79 -14.41
C ALA A 64 21.89 -18.50 -14.24
N GLU A 65 22.33 -19.20 -15.28
CA GLU A 65 23.64 -19.82 -15.33
C GLU A 65 24.38 -19.38 -16.60
N THR A 66 25.70 -19.16 -16.51
CA THR A 66 26.56 -18.84 -17.65
C THR A 66 26.95 -20.12 -18.41
N GLU A 67 27.17 -20.01 -19.73
CA GLU A 67 27.82 -21.08 -20.49
C GLU A 67 29.30 -21.26 -20.12
N ASP A 68 29.99 -20.16 -19.83
CA ASP A 68 31.39 -20.17 -19.42
C ASP A 68 31.48 -19.98 -17.90
N SER A 69 32.18 -20.85 -17.22
CA SER A 69 32.40 -20.81 -15.78
C SER A 69 33.23 -19.61 -15.30
N GLN A 70 33.97 -18.95 -16.20
CA GLN A 70 34.75 -17.73 -15.89
C GLN A 70 33.94 -16.45 -16.10
N ALA A 71 32.74 -16.52 -16.68
CA ALA A 71 31.85 -15.38 -16.78
C ALA A 71 31.08 -15.17 -15.46
N SER A 72 30.74 -13.91 -15.18
CA SER A 72 29.95 -13.54 -13.99
C SER A 72 28.58 -13.04 -14.40
N ILE A 73 27.60 -13.13 -13.45
CA ILE A 73 26.22 -12.67 -13.63
C ILE A 73 25.91 -11.60 -12.58
N THR A 74 25.22 -10.54 -12.99
CA THR A 74 24.57 -9.59 -12.10
C THR A 74 23.08 -9.44 -12.46
N GLY A 75 22.24 -9.08 -11.49
CA GLY A 75 20.80 -8.91 -11.68
C GLY A 75 19.95 -10.17 -11.53
N ALA A 76 20.56 -11.35 -11.30
CA ALA A 76 19.87 -12.58 -10.94
C ALA A 76 19.67 -12.70 -9.42
N GLY A 77 18.86 -13.65 -8.97
CA GLY A 77 18.51 -13.86 -7.57
C GLY A 77 17.14 -13.28 -7.22
N GLU A 78 16.97 -12.85 -5.98
CA GLU A 78 15.73 -12.24 -5.52
C GLU A 78 15.63 -10.78 -5.98
N VAL A 79 14.51 -10.43 -6.62
CA VAL A 79 14.25 -9.09 -7.17
C VAL A 79 12.87 -8.63 -6.73
N ASP A 80 12.83 -7.44 -6.11
CA ASP A 80 11.56 -6.79 -5.76
C ASP A 80 10.84 -6.30 -7.02
N VAL A 81 9.51 -6.49 -7.05
CA VAL A 81 8.64 -6.02 -8.13
C VAL A 81 7.48 -5.21 -7.56
N VAL A 82 7.00 -4.27 -8.36
CA VAL A 82 5.82 -3.45 -8.07
C VAL A 82 4.73 -3.69 -9.09
N ASP A 83 3.51 -3.22 -8.83
CA ASP A 83 2.39 -3.33 -9.76
C ASP A 83 2.74 -2.72 -11.13
N GLY A 84 2.25 -3.37 -12.20
CA GLY A 84 2.56 -2.99 -13.57
C GLY A 84 3.88 -3.56 -14.08
N ILE A 85 4.54 -2.85 -14.99
CA ILE A 85 5.72 -3.35 -15.73
C ILE A 85 7.00 -3.07 -14.93
N ASN A 86 7.77 -4.13 -14.68
CA ASN A 86 9.09 -4.09 -14.06
C ASN A 86 10.12 -4.55 -15.10
N LYS A 87 11.09 -3.70 -15.39
CA LYS A 87 12.20 -4.05 -16.28
C LYS A 87 13.37 -4.58 -15.46
N ILE A 88 13.70 -5.85 -15.62
CA ILE A 88 14.77 -6.52 -14.91
C ILE A 88 15.89 -6.83 -15.89
N GLU A 89 17.12 -6.43 -15.58
CA GLU A 89 18.27 -6.61 -16.43
C GLU A 89 19.23 -7.62 -15.82
N ILE A 90 19.56 -8.66 -16.60
CA ILE A 90 20.55 -9.67 -16.26
C ILE A 90 21.77 -9.43 -17.14
N ILE A 91 22.90 -9.09 -16.53
CA ILE A 91 24.13 -8.78 -17.24
C ILE A 91 25.13 -9.92 -17.05
N VAL A 92 25.61 -10.47 -18.14
CA VAL A 92 26.66 -11.48 -18.17
C VAL A 92 27.95 -10.81 -18.61
N THR A 93 28.99 -10.85 -17.77
CA THR A 93 30.31 -10.31 -18.07
C THR A 93 31.29 -11.46 -18.30
N ALA A 94 31.82 -11.57 -19.51
CA ALA A 94 32.84 -12.57 -19.87
C ALA A 94 34.18 -12.29 -19.19
N GLU A 95 35.12 -13.27 -19.20
CA GLU A 95 36.46 -13.13 -18.64
C GLU A 95 37.22 -11.94 -19.24
N ASN A 96 37.02 -11.63 -20.51
CA ASN A 96 37.63 -10.49 -21.20
C ASN A 96 36.95 -9.13 -20.95
N GLY A 97 35.89 -9.10 -20.13
CA GLY A 97 35.13 -7.89 -19.78
C GLY A 97 33.99 -7.54 -20.76
N ASN A 98 33.74 -8.32 -21.81
CA ASN A 98 32.61 -8.09 -22.70
C ASN A 98 31.31 -8.43 -22.01
N GLU A 99 30.33 -7.51 -22.08
CA GLU A 99 29.01 -7.70 -21.48
C GLU A 99 27.97 -8.13 -22.51
N ARG A 100 27.00 -8.93 -22.04
CA ARG A 100 25.74 -9.22 -22.72
C ARG A 100 24.59 -8.99 -21.74
N ARG A 101 23.57 -8.30 -22.21
CA ARG A 101 22.42 -7.89 -21.40
C ARG A 101 21.17 -8.62 -21.86
N TYR A 102 20.53 -9.33 -20.95
CA TYR A 102 19.21 -9.93 -21.13
C TYR A 102 18.22 -9.11 -20.31
N VAL A 103 17.04 -8.85 -20.88
CA VAL A 103 15.98 -8.03 -20.26
C VAL A 103 14.75 -8.90 -20.05
N ILE A 104 14.20 -8.85 -18.84
CA ILE A 104 12.90 -9.47 -18.53
C ILE A 104 11.93 -8.34 -18.21
N ASN A 105 10.88 -8.21 -19.02
CA ASN A 105 9.76 -7.32 -18.77
C ASN A 105 8.72 -8.09 -17.92
N ALA A 106 8.83 -7.97 -16.60
CA ALA A 106 7.96 -8.65 -15.64
C ALA A 106 6.74 -7.77 -15.33
N THR A 107 5.55 -8.19 -15.76
CA THR A 107 4.32 -7.44 -15.52
C THR A 107 3.53 -8.05 -14.36
N VAL A 108 3.46 -7.35 -13.22
CA VAL A 108 2.56 -7.74 -12.13
C VAL A 108 1.13 -7.35 -12.52
N LYS A 109 0.25 -8.34 -12.59
CA LYS A 109 -1.16 -8.15 -12.97
C LYS A 109 -1.85 -7.26 -11.95
N GLU A 110 -2.50 -6.21 -12.43
CA GLU A 110 -3.32 -5.35 -11.59
C GLU A 110 -4.71 -5.98 -11.37
N LEU A 111 -5.29 -5.65 -10.19
CA LEU A 111 -6.67 -6.00 -9.89
C LEU A 111 -7.64 -5.16 -10.72
N ASP A 112 -8.68 -5.76 -11.28
CA ASP A 112 -9.74 -5.02 -11.96
C ASP A 112 -10.39 -4.02 -10.99
N PRO A 113 -10.56 -2.74 -11.37
CA PRO A 113 -11.09 -1.73 -10.49
C PRO A 113 -12.58 -1.96 -10.19
N ILE A 114 -12.97 -1.88 -8.91
CA ILE A 114 -14.37 -1.84 -8.49
C ILE A 114 -14.79 -0.38 -8.39
N ASN A 115 -15.54 0.11 -9.37
CA ASN A 115 -16.01 1.49 -9.42
C ASN A 115 -17.39 1.62 -8.75
N VAL A 116 -17.54 2.61 -7.86
CA VAL A 116 -18.77 2.87 -7.12
C VAL A 116 -19.13 4.36 -7.18
N LYS A 117 -20.38 4.68 -6.89
CA LYS A 117 -20.84 6.07 -6.76
C LYS A 117 -21.39 6.28 -5.34
N VAL A 118 -20.95 7.36 -4.69
CA VAL A 118 -21.46 7.79 -3.39
C VAL A 118 -21.82 9.27 -3.50
N ASP A 119 -23.07 9.63 -3.21
CA ASP A 119 -23.57 11.01 -3.31
C ASP A 119 -23.26 11.68 -4.67
N GLY A 120 -23.40 10.90 -5.75
CA GLY A 120 -23.14 11.36 -7.12
C GLY A 120 -21.66 11.42 -7.54
N LYS A 121 -20.72 11.25 -6.63
CA LYS A 121 -19.28 11.23 -6.90
C LYS A 121 -18.80 9.82 -7.21
N LYS A 122 -17.81 9.72 -8.10
CA LYS A 122 -17.18 8.46 -8.49
C LYS A 122 -16.00 8.13 -7.57
N TYR A 123 -15.90 6.88 -7.19
CA TYR A 123 -14.81 6.32 -6.40
C TYR A 123 -14.40 4.95 -6.93
N THR A 124 -13.19 4.53 -6.60
CA THR A 124 -12.70 3.16 -6.77
C THR A 124 -12.47 2.54 -5.41
N VAL A 125 -12.93 1.31 -5.20
CA VAL A 125 -12.72 0.58 -3.95
C VAL A 125 -11.24 0.23 -3.81
N VAL A 126 -10.66 0.57 -2.67
CA VAL A 126 -9.28 0.18 -2.32
C VAL A 126 -9.28 -1.28 -1.91
N ARG A 127 -8.58 -2.13 -2.66
CA ARG A 127 -8.64 -3.58 -2.48
C ARG A 127 -7.44 -4.14 -1.72
N LYS A 128 -6.30 -3.45 -1.80
CA LYS A 128 -5.04 -3.91 -1.20
C LYS A 128 -4.90 -3.45 0.24
N LYS A 129 -4.35 -4.34 1.07
CA LYS A 129 -3.95 -4.03 2.44
C LYS A 129 -2.86 -2.96 2.48
N GLY A 130 -2.79 -2.21 3.59
CA GLY A 130 -1.74 -1.21 3.82
C GLY A 130 -1.86 0.09 3.03
N GLN A 131 -2.90 0.27 2.20
CA GLN A 131 -3.14 1.53 1.48
C GLN A 131 -3.89 2.58 2.31
N VAL A 132 -4.48 2.17 3.44
CA VAL A 132 -5.16 3.04 4.39
C VAL A 132 -4.18 3.44 5.49
N GLY A 133 -3.92 4.73 5.64
CA GLY A 133 -2.92 5.24 6.57
C GLY A 133 -3.26 4.98 8.04
N ASN A 134 -4.46 5.39 8.47
CA ASN A 134 -4.91 5.22 9.85
C ASN A 134 -6.23 4.45 9.90
N ILE A 135 -6.23 3.34 10.62
CA ILE A 135 -7.43 2.56 10.92
C ILE A 135 -8.00 3.13 12.23
N PRO A 136 -9.32 3.44 12.29
CA PRO A 136 -9.94 3.96 13.51
C PRO A 136 -9.80 2.97 14.69
N VAL A 137 -9.73 3.50 15.90
CA VAL A 137 -9.65 2.68 17.12
C VAL A 137 -10.88 1.76 17.23
N GLY A 138 -10.67 0.51 17.62
CA GLY A 138 -11.73 -0.50 17.75
C GLY A 138 -12.14 -1.18 16.44
N PHE A 139 -11.40 -0.92 15.33
CA PHE A 139 -11.57 -1.65 14.07
C PHE A 139 -10.41 -2.61 13.82
N ALA A 140 -10.74 -3.81 13.37
CA ALA A 140 -9.77 -4.81 12.93
C ALA A 140 -9.87 -5.01 11.42
N GLU A 141 -8.72 -5.24 10.79
CA GLU A 141 -8.65 -5.56 9.37
C GLU A 141 -9.30 -6.92 9.09
N THR A 142 -10.07 -6.98 8.01
CA THR A 142 -10.73 -8.19 7.53
C THR A 142 -10.78 -8.18 6.00
N THR A 143 -11.21 -9.29 5.41
CA THR A 143 -11.47 -9.42 3.98
C THR A 143 -12.95 -9.69 3.77
N ILE A 144 -13.55 -8.98 2.84
CA ILE A 144 -14.94 -9.19 2.42
C ILE A 144 -15.01 -9.40 0.92
N LYS A 145 -16.16 -9.90 0.44
CA LYS A 145 -16.45 -9.91 -0.99
C LYS A 145 -17.39 -8.78 -1.37
N ILE A 146 -17.02 -8.06 -2.45
CA ILE A 146 -17.90 -7.15 -3.16
C ILE A 146 -18.04 -7.69 -4.58
N GLY A 147 -19.24 -8.21 -4.91
CA GLY A 147 -19.39 -9.15 -6.03
C GLY A 147 -18.55 -10.39 -5.78
N ASP A 148 -17.77 -10.81 -6.78
CA ASP A 148 -16.88 -11.98 -6.69
C ASP A 148 -15.45 -11.63 -6.25
N GLN A 149 -15.19 -10.36 -5.94
CA GLN A 149 -13.84 -9.85 -5.71
C GLN A 149 -13.56 -9.64 -4.23
N ASP A 150 -12.37 -10.10 -3.79
CA ASP A 150 -11.90 -9.87 -2.44
C ASP A 150 -11.47 -8.41 -2.23
N VAL A 151 -11.88 -7.82 -1.11
CA VAL A 151 -11.67 -6.43 -0.75
C VAL A 151 -11.21 -6.35 0.70
N CYS A 152 -10.15 -5.56 0.95
CA CYS A 152 -9.74 -5.22 2.29
C CYS A 152 -10.80 -4.33 2.95
N ALA A 153 -11.19 -4.68 4.16
CA ALA A 153 -12.20 -3.98 4.95
C ALA A 153 -11.78 -3.90 6.42
N TYR A 154 -12.48 -3.10 7.20
CA TYR A 154 -12.21 -2.91 8.63
C TYR A 154 -13.52 -3.06 9.39
N GLN A 155 -13.55 -3.94 10.37
CA GLN A 155 -14.75 -4.28 11.11
C GLN A 155 -14.59 -3.95 12.60
N SER A 156 -15.60 -3.30 13.17
CA SER A 156 -15.77 -3.17 14.61
C SER A 156 -16.90 -4.08 15.09
N GLU A 157 -16.56 -5.03 15.95
CA GLU A 157 -17.54 -5.92 16.57
C GLU A 157 -18.39 -5.19 17.61
N ILE A 158 -17.82 -4.17 18.28
CA ILE A 158 -18.51 -3.38 19.30
C ILE A 158 -19.50 -2.42 18.63
N ALA A 159 -19.02 -1.60 17.71
CA ALA A 159 -19.86 -0.63 17.01
C ALA A 159 -20.80 -1.29 15.97
N LYS A 160 -20.56 -2.56 15.59
CA LYS A 160 -21.27 -3.28 14.52
C LYS A 160 -21.20 -2.54 13.18
N ILE A 161 -20.03 -2.03 12.84
CA ILE A 161 -19.75 -1.26 11.64
C ILE A 161 -18.70 -1.96 10.80
N LEU A 162 -18.93 -1.96 9.49
CA LEU A 162 -17.99 -2.42 8.49
C LEU A 162 -17.57 -1.23 7.64
N LEU A 163 -16.26 -0.99 7.56
CA LEU A 163 -15.69 0.06 6.73
C LEU A 163 -14.96 -0.52 5.53
N VAL A 164 -15.04 0.19 4.42
CA VAL A 164 -14.20 0.01 3.23
C VAL A 164 -13.54 1.34 2.89
N ALA A 165 -12.37 1.26 2.28
CA ALA A 165 -11.68 2.44 1.79
C ALA A 165 -12.05 2.70 0.33
N LEU A 166 -12.38 3.93 0.01
CA LEU A 166 -12.67 4.39 -1.34
C LEU A 166 -11.67 5.48 -1.74
N LYS A 167 -11.16 5.38 -2.96
CA LYS A 167 -10.25 6.33 -3.57
C LYS A 167 -11.01 7.19 -4.58
N ASP A 168 -10.93 8.52 -4.46
CA ASP A 168 -11.51 9.47 -5.41
C ASP A 168 -10.62 9.63 -6.67
N ASN A 169 -11.09 10.43 -7.63
CA ASN A 169 -10.37 10.69 -8.88
C ASN A 169 -9.05 11.47 -8.69
N GLU A 170 -8.88 12.12 -7.54
CA GLU A 170 -7.66 12.87 -7.17
C GLU A 170 -6.64 11.98 -6.46
N GLY A 171 -7.02 10.72 -6.16
CA GLY A 171 -6.18 9.76 -5.45
C GLY A 171 -6.35 9.77 -3.94
N ASN A 172 -7.22 10.63 -3.38
CA ASN A 172 -7.44 10.67 -1.93
C ASN A 172 -8.24 9.44 -1.48
N ILE A 173 -7.77 8.81 -0.41
CA ILE A 173 -8.40 7.62 0.18
C ILE A 173 -9.14 8.02 1.45
N LYS A 174 -10.41 7.62 1.54
CA LYS A 174 -11.28 7.83 2.69
C LYS A 174 -12.02 6.56 3.05
N LEU A 175 -12.36 6.43 4.34
CA LEU A 175 -13.16 5.33 4.84
C LEU A 175 -14.66 5.64 4.68
N PHE A 176 -15.42 4.61 4.30
CA PHE A 176 -16.87 4.64 4.17
C PHE A 176 -17.49 3.46 4.89
N ILE A 177 -18.63 3.65 5.49
CA ILE A 177 -19.44 2.56 6.04
C ILE A 177 -20.04 1.80 4.86
N TYR A 178 -19.86 0.49 4.84
CA TYR A 178 -20.42 -0.41 3.84
C TYR A 178 -21.57 -1.24 4.41
N ASP A 179 -22.76 -1.05 3.88
CA ASP A 179 -23.93 -1.88 4.16
C ASP A 179 -23.99 -3.04 3.14
N LYS A 180 -23.61 -4.24 3.59
CA LYS A 180 -23.61 -5.44 2.75
C LYS A 180 -24.99 -5.78 2.18
N ASN A 181 -26.06 -5.52 2.95
CA ASN A 181 -27.41 -5.90 2.54
C ASN A 181 -27.97 -5.01 1.44
N LYS A 182 -27.57 -3.73 1.47
CA LYS A 182 -28.02 -2.74 0.50
C LYS A 182 -26.99 -2.49 -0.59
N ASN A 183 -25.80 -3.04 -0.47
CA ASN A 183 -24.64 -2.74 -1.31
C ASN A 183 -24.43 -1.22 -1.46
N SER A 184 -24.46 -0.52 -0.32
CA SER A 184 -24.40 0.94 -0.29
C SER A 184 -23.29 1.44 0.62
N TYR A 185 -22.85 2.66 0.34
CA TYR A 185 -21.73 3.31 1.01
C TYR A 185 -22.22 4.62 1.64
N THR A 186 -21.82 4.87 2.88
CA THR A 186 -22.10 6.12 3.60
C THR A 186 -20.80 6.68 4.16
N SER A 187 -20.62 7.99 4.10
CA SER A 187 -19.40 8.64 4.63
C SER A 187 -19.19 8.29 6.10
N PHE A 188 -17.97 7.86 6.43
CA PHE A 188 -17.56 7.64 7.81
C PHE A 188 -17.02 8.95 8.38
N MET A 189 -17.75 9.57 9.31
CA MET A 189 -17.37 10.81 9.96
C MET A 189 -17.05 10.57 11.43
N GLU A 190 -15.76 10.41 11.74
CA GLU A 190 -15.27 10.24 13.11
C GLU A 190 -14.97 11.60 13.73
N ALA A 191 -15.49 11.82 14.95
CA ALA A 191 -15.18 12.97 15.77
C ALA A 191 -14.62 12.52 17.11
N LYS A 192 -13.46 13.07 17.49
CA LYS A 192 -12.79 12.79 18.76
C LYS A 192 -12.84 14.00 19.68
N GLY A 193 -13.25 13.77 20.92
CA GLY A 193 -13.25 14.80 21.97
C GLY A 193 -12.94 14.19 23.34
N GLY A 194 -11.83 14.59 23.94
CA GLY A 194 -11.30 13.92 25.12
C GLY A 194 -10.91 12.47 24.81
N GLU A 195 -11.41 11.54 25.60
CA GLU A 195 -11.20 10.10 25.43
C GLU A 195 -12.32 9.42 24.61
N VAL A 196 -13.29 10.20 24.11
CA VAL A 196 -14.48 9.65 23.43
C VAL A 196 -14.33 9.80 21.92
N ASN A 197 -14.48 8.67 21.21
CA ASN A 197 -14.53 8.58 19.76
C ASN A 197 -15.95 8.31 19.28
N LEU A 198 -16.49 9.19 18.49
CA LEU A 198 -17.86 9.13 17.98
C LEU A 198 -17.91 9.00 16.48
N LEU A 199 -18.73 8.12 15.98
CA LEU A 199 -19.25 8.18 14.61
C LEU A 199 -20.44 9.11 14.59
N ILE A 200 -20.34 10.22 13.90
CA ILE A 200 -21.44 11.16 13.70
C ILE A 200 -22.47 10.55 12.76
N LEU A 201 -23.72 10.51 13.21
CA LEU A 201 -24.82 9.94 12.46
C LEU A 201 -25.75 11.05 11.95
N ASN A 202 -25.75 11.27 10.64
CA ASN A 202 -26.72 12.17 10.00
C ASN A 202 -28.02 11.40 9.74
N ASN A 203 -28.96 11.48 10.65
CA ASN A 203 -30.24 10.79 10.54
C ASN A 203 -31.40 11.81 10.58
N GLU A 204 -32.00 12.06 9.42
CA GLU A 204 -33.11 13.01 9.29
C GLU A 204 -34.36 12.65 10.12
N LYS A 205 -34.48 11.37 10.54
CA LYS A 205 -35.60 10.89 11.36
C LYS A 205 -35.43 11.23 12.84
N ILE A 206 -34.26 11.72 13.24
CA ILE A 206 -34.01 12.12 14.64
C ILE A 206 -34.73 13.44 14.92
N LYS A 207 -35.62 13.40 15.89
CA LYS A 207 -36.34 14.61 16.34
C LYS A 207 -35.35 15.56 17.04
N THR A 208 -35.44 16.83 16.67
CA THR A 208 -34.69 17.88 17.37
C THR A 208 -35.06 17.88 18.85
N PRO A 209 -34.09 17.78 19.78
CA PRO A 209 -34.38 17.81 21.22
C PRO A 209 -35.02 19.16 21.62
N LEU A 210 -35.79 19.13 22.70
CA LEU A 210 -36.43 20.31 23.22
C LEU A 210 -35.37 21.38 23.53
N ASP A 211 -35.68 22.64 23.22
CA ASP A 211 -34.80 23.82 23.41
C ASP A 211 -33.49 23.83 22.60
N PHE A 212 -33.36 22.91 21.62
CA PHE A 212 -32.27 22.95 20.65
C PHE A 212 -32.76 23.39 19.27
N VAL A 213 -31.84 23.93 18.47
CA VAL A 213 -32.07 24.29 17.06
C VAL A 213 -31.00 23.63 16.19
N LYS A 214 -31.37 23.17 15.00
CA LYS A 214 -30.41 22.63 14.03
C LYS A 214 -29.37 23.68 13.65
N THR A 215 -28.12 23.25 13.59
CA THR A 215 -27.00 24.11 13.20
C THR A 215 -25.89 23.27 12.61
N SER A 216 -24.91 23.89 11.96
CA SER A 216 -23.66 23.28 11.62
C SER A 216 -22.50 23.97 12.32
N PHE A 217 -21.52 23.21 12.75
CA PHE A 217 -20.33 23.71 13.45
C PHE A 217 -19.12 22.86 13.11
N LYS A 218 -17.95 23.25 13.57
CA LYS A 218 -16.71 22.51 13.33
C LYS A 218 -16.19 21.85 14.60
N ILE A 219 -15.76 20.62 14.48
CA ILE A 219 -14.91 19.93 15.45
C ILE A 219 -13.60 19.64 14.73
N ASN A 220 -12.53 20.28 15.16
CA ASN A 220 -11.29 20.37 14.40
C ASN A 220 -11.57 20.88 12.96
N ASP A 221 -11.19 20.14 11.91
CA ASP A 221 -11.46 20.51 10.51
C ASP A 221 -12.74 19.92 9.95
N LEU A 222 -13.47 19.13 10.75
CA LEU A 222 -14.67 18.43 10.31
C LEU A 222 -15.92 19.31 10.52
N LYS A 223 -16.63 19.62 9.44
CA LYS A 223 -17.94 20.27 9.51
C LYS A 223 -19.00 19.24 9.87
N ILE A 224 -19.70 19.47 10.98
CA ILE A 224 -20.71 18.57 11.55
C ILE A 224 -22.07 19.25 11.57
N GLU A 225 -23.08 18.51 11.17
CA GLU A 225 -24.48 18.89 11.39
C GLU A 225 -24.92 18.39 12.77
N GLY A 226 -25.51 19.29 13.55
CA GLY A 226 -25.97 18.98 14.90
C GLY A 226 -26.95 20.01 15.41
N TYR A 227 -26.92 20.26 16.71
CA TYR A 227 -27.89 21.14 17.36
C TYR A 227 -27.18 22.06 18.34
N LYS A 228 -27.69 23.29 18.43
CA LYS A 228 -27.26 24.31 19.41
C LYS A 228 -28.37 24.53 20.41
N TYR A 229 -28.01 24.68 21.68
CA TYR A 229 -28.97 25.09 22.72
C TYR A 229 -29.40 26.52 22.48
N LYS A 230 -30.72 26.80 22.46
CA LYS A 230 -31.31 28.11 22.13
C LYS A 230 -30.81 29.24 23.02
N TYR A 231 -30.55 28.92 24.30
CA TYR A 231 -30.20 29.89 25.32
C TYR A 231 -28.68 29.99 25.60
N ASP A 232 -27.88 29.23 24.87
CA ASP A 232 -26.41 29.32 24.96
C ASP A 232 -25.92 30.59 24.23
N LYS A 233 -25.56 31.60 24.98
CA LYS A 233 -25.06 32.90 24.47
C LYS A 233 -23.59 32.82 24.01
N ASN A 234 -22.86 31.82 24.46
CA ASN A 234 -21.40 31.75 24.30
C ASN A 234 -20.96 30.80 23.20
N ASP A 235 -21.88 30.10 22.52
CA ASP A 235 -21.58 29.12 21.48
C ASP A 235 -20.59 28.01 21.91
N ASN A 236 -20.71 27.55 23.16
CA ASN A 236 -19.80 26.58 23.73
C ASN A 236 -20.31 25.13 23.63
N TYR A 237 -21.65 24.95 23.63
CA TYR A 237 -22.26 23.65 23.74
C TYR A 237 -23.07 23.28 22.50
N TYR A 238 -22.74 22.14 21.92
CA TYR A 238 -23.42 21.60 20.78
C TYR A 238 -23.83 20.16 21.04
N LEU A 239 -24.92 19.75 20.44
CA LEU A 239 -25.41 18.39 20.56
C LEU A 239 -25.30 17.68 19.21
N VAL A 240 -24.78 16.47 19.22
CA VAL A 240 -24.69 15.60 18.04
C VAL A 240 -25.40 14.29 18.30
N TYR A 241 -25.99 13.70 17.27
CA TYR A 241 -26.47 12.34 17.33
C TYR A 241 -25.36 11.44 16.77
N ALA A 242 -24.91 10.50 17.57
CA ALA A 242 -23.71 9.76 17.26
C ALA A 242 -23.74 8.33 17.88
N LYS A 243 -22.85 7.49 17.39
CA LYS A 243 -22.53 6.21 17.99
C LYS A 243 -21.14 6.25 18.60
N ASN A 244 -21.01 5.85 19.84
CA ASN A 244 -19.70 5.70 20.48
C ASN A 244 -19.01 4.45 19.90
N LEU A 245 -17.80 4.63 19.37
CA LEU A 245 -17.07 3.54 18.70
C LEU A 245 -16.47 2.54 19.68
N GLU A 246 -16.34 2.89 20.96
CA GLU A 246 -15.75 2.05 22.01
C GLU A 246 -16.81 1.25 22.78
N THR A 247 -18.01 1.81 22.95
CA THR A 247 -19.10 1.14 23.71
C THR A 247 -20.22 0.62 22.81
N GLY A 248 -20.34 1.14 21.58
CA GLY A 248 -21.43 0.84 20.66
C GLY A 248 -22.72 1.62 20.96
N ASP A 249 -22.76 2.46 22.01
CA ASP A 249 -23.92 3.23 22.40
C ASP A 249 -24.28 4.29 21.38
N GLU A 250 -25.54 4.31 20.98
CA GLU A 250 -26.08 5.28 20.04
C GLU A 250 -27.00 6.28 20.73
N GLY A 251 -26.90 7.57 20.39
CA GLY A 251 -27.77 8.61 20.90
C GLY A 251 -27.14 9.99 20.86
N PHE A 252 -27.68 10.90 21.68
CA PHE A 252 -27.14 12.26 21.74
C PHE A 252 -25.92 12.36 22.63
N TYR A 253 -24.95 13.13 22.15
CA TYR A 253 -23.73 13.51 22.87
C TYR A 253 -23.59 15.02 22.87
N LEU A 254 -23.27 15.59 24.04
CA LEU A 254 -22.98 17.00 24.22
C LEU A 254 -21.50 17.23 23.97
N TYR A 255 -21.20 18.14 23.05
CA TYR A 255 -19.86 18.61 22.76
C TYR A 255 -19.60 19.92 23.52
N ASP A 256 -18.64 19.91 24.41
CA ASP A 256 -18.07 21.08 25.02
C ASP A 256 -16.91 21.61 24.17
N LYS A 257 -17.16 22.67 23.41
CA LYS A 257 -16.17 23.24 22.48
C LYS A 257 -14.94 23.81 23.18
N LYS A 258 -15.14 24.39 24.38
CA LYS A 258 -14.05 24.99 25.12
C LYS A 258 -13.04 23.96 25.62
N ASN A 259 -13.53 22.84 26.08
CA ASN A 259 -12.70 21.75 26.61
C ASN A 259 -12.40 20.67 25.58
N ASN A 260 -12.99 20.74 24.39
CA ASN A 260 -12.90 19.73 23.33
C ASN A 260 -13.23 18.33 23.86
N THR A 261 -14.37 18.17 24.52
CA THR A 261 -14.80 16.90 25.11
C THR A 261 -16.23 16.56 24.74
N PHE A 262 -16.53 15.25 24.71
CA PHE A 262 -17.89 14.74 24.59
C PHE A 262 -18.36 14.13 25.90
N SER A 263 -19.64 14.30 26.18
CA SER A 263 -20.36 13.62 27.25
C SER A 263 -21.71 13.09 26.75
N ARG A 264 -22.17 11.97 27.30
CA ARG A 264 -23.51 11.46 26.99
C ARG A 264 -24.58 12.48 27.45
N TYR A 265 -25.54 12.77 26.57
CA TYR A 265 -26.67 13.66 26.85
C TYR A 265 -27.92 12.87 27.25
#